data_208858fbae4994b1f870532c57f50a33
#
_entry.id   208858fbae4994b1f870532c57f50a33
#
_cell.length_a   1.000
_cell.length_b   1.000
_cell.length_c   1.000
_cell.angle_alpha   90.00
_cell.angle_beta   90.00
_cell.angle_gamma   90.00
#
_symmetry.space_group_name_H-M   'P 1'
#
loop_
_entity.id
_entity.type
_entity.pdbx_description
1 polymer ?
#
loop_
_entity_poly.entity_id
_entity_poly.type
_entity_poly.pdbx_seq_one_letter_code
_entity_poly.pdbx_strand_id
1 'polypeptide(L)'
;MSLTGIARYAFAPRQHKLEQHFTEPEALQHRVLQHLLRTAANTEYGRNHLFAKTKGYDDFVRNVPVNTYEELKADIDRMRHGEADVLWPGKVKWYAKSSGTTNDKSKFIPVSAEGLKNIHYKGGTDVVALYLQNNPESRMFDGKGLILGGSHAPNYNVAGSLVGDLSAILIENINPLVNLVRVPKKQTALLSDFEVKRDRIARECLNKNVTNISGVPSWMLSVLVRVLELSGKERLDEVWPNLEVFFHGGIAFTPYRSQYEHIIKSDRMHYMETYNASEGFFGIQNDPADKSMLLMLDYDVFYEFLPMDEFDSEHPNIVPLEGVEIGKNYAMLISTSCGLWRYMIGDTVKFTSVRPYKFVITGRTKYFINAFGEELIQDNAEKGLAYACQQTGAEVKEYTAAPVFMDANAKCRHQWLIEFAKEPENINEFADILDHQLQAINSDYEAKRFHDITLQPLEIVVARKGQFDDWLRSKGKLGGQHKIPRLSNNRKTIEEIMMM
;
A
#
# COMPACT_ATOMS: atom_id res chain seq x y z
N MET A 1 0.28 26.95 25.65
CA MET A 1 1.03 26.01 24.78
C MET A 1 0.00 25.30 23.92
N SER A 2 0.12 25.26 22.59
CA SER A 2 -0.82 24.54 21.71
C SER A 2 -0.73 23.04 21.93
N LEU A 3 -1.78 22.28 21.61
CA LEU A 3 -1.73 20.81 21.68
C LEU A 3 -0.61 20.24 20.78
N THR A 4 -0.40 20.85 19.62
CA THR A 4 0.70 20.48 18.71
C THR A 4 2.07 20.73 19.35
N GLY A 5 2.25 21.81 20.13
CA GLY A 5 3.48 22.09 20.88
C GLY A 5 3.79 21.02 21.95
N ILE A 6 2.76 20.55 22.65
CA ILE A 6 2.90 19.43 23.61
C ILE A 6 3.27 18.14 22.88
N ALA A 7 2.61 17.87 21.76
CA ALA A 7 2.90 16.70 20.93
C ALA A 7 4.36 16.69 20.44
N ARG A 8 4.89 17.81 19.95
CA ARG A 8 6.30 17.92 19.53
C ARG A 8 7.27 17.49 20.64
N TYR A 9 7.03 17.96 21.85
CA TYR A 9 7.87 17.58 22.98
C TYR A 9 7.78 16.07 23.27
N ALA A 10 6.57 15.49 23.17
CA ALA A 10 6.36 14.06 23.39
C ALA A 10 7.03 13.19 22.30
N PHE A 11 7.14 13.67 21.05
CA PHE A 11 7.76 12.94 19.94
C PHE A 11 9.29 13.14 19.85
N ALA A 12 9.89 14.14 20.52
CA ALA A 12 11.30 14.43 20.44
C ALA A 12 12.23 13.24 20.75
N PRO A 13 11.98 12.39 21.79
CA PRO A 13 12.81 11.21 22.04
C PRO A 13 12.79 10.19 20.90
N ARG A 14 11.67 10.11 20.15
CA ARG A 14 11.58 9.22 19.00
C ARG A 14 12.31 9.77 17.78
N GLN A 15 12.25 11.06 17.55
CA GLN A 15 13.01 11.74 16.48
C GLN A 15 14.51 11.46 16.63
N HIS A 16 15.07 11.54 17.83
CA HIS A 16 16.48 11.19 18.08
C HIS A 16 16.80 9.73 17.74
N LYS A 17 15.89 8.78 18.03
CA LYS A 17 16.09 7.37 17.66
C LYS A 17 16.04 7.15 16.14
N LEU A 18 15.30 7.96 15.41
CA LEU A 18 15.23 7.88 13.95
C LEU A 18 16.58 8.24 13.29
N GLU A 19 17.48 8.97 13.98
CA GLU A 19 18.85 9.25 13.50
C GLU A 19 19.63 7.97 13.22
N GLN A 20 19.35 6.87 13.91
CA GLN A 20 20.01 5.57 13.68
C GLN A 20 19.72 4.99 12.29
N HIS A 21 18.59 5.35 11.64
CA HIS A 21 18.32 4.97 10.26
C HIS A 21 19.31 5.59 9.27
N PHE A 22 20.02 6.64 9.69
CA PHE A 22 21.02 7.35 8.88
C PHE A 22 22.44 6.91 9.24
N THR A 23 22.71 6.60 10.50
CA THR A 23 24.05 6.36 11.03
C THR A 23 24.46 4.88 11.06
N GLU A 24 23.52 3.98 11.38
CA GLU A 24 23.80 2.55 11.55
C GLU A 24 22.66 1.64 11.04
N PRO A 25 22.17 1.84 9.80
CA PRO A 25 20.98 1.15 9.29
C PRO A 25 21.13 -0.38 9.25
N GLU A 26 22.27 -0.91 8.82
CA GLU A 26 22.51 -2.35 8.75
C GLU A 26 22.55 -2.98 10.16
N ALA A 27 23.19 -2.29 11.11
CA ALA A 27 23.23 -2.76 12.50
C ALA A 27 21.82 -2.80 13.12
N LEU A 28 20.91 -1.87 12.75
CA LEU A 28 19.50 -1.94 13.14
C LEU A 28 18.87 -3.23 12.64
N GLN A 29 19.02 -3.56 11.36
CA GLN A 29 18.44 -4.75 10.75
C GLN A 29 19.02 -6.05 11.34
N HIS A 30 20.30 -6.10 11.60
CA HIS A 30 20.92 -7.24 12.29
C HIS A 30 20.35 -7.43 13.71
N ARG A 31 20.13 -6.34 14.46
CA ARG A 31 19.50 -6.40 15.80
C ARG A 31 18.04 -6.89 15.70
N VAL A 32 17.29 -6.46 14.69
CA VAL A 32 15.93 -6.91 14.45
C VAL A 32 15.90 -8.41 14.15
N LEU A 33 16.73 -8.91 13.23
CA LEU A 33 16.80 -10.34 12.92
C LEU A 33 17.10 -11.15 14.18
N GLN A 34 18.13 -10.76 14.97
CA GLN A 34 18.49 -11.46 16.20
C GLN A 34 17.37 -11.41 17.25
N HIS A 35 16.61 -10.31 17.33
CA HIS A 35 15.45 -10.20 18.20
C HIS A 35 14.34 -11.17 17.79
N LEU A 36 13.98 -11.20 16.52
CA LEU A 36 12.94 -12.08 15.97
C LEU A 36 13.28 -13.55 16.20
N LEU A 37 14.51 -13.96 15.87
CA LEU A 37 14.97 -15.35 16.03
C LEU A 37 14.95 -15.80 17.49
N ARG A 38 15.45 -14.96 18.42
CA ARG A 38 15.44 -15.27 19.86
C ARG A 38 14.03 -15.38 20.41
N THR A 39 13.15 -14.48 20.02
CA THR A 39 11.76 -14.46 20.49
C THR A 39 11.01 -15.69 20.01
N ALA A 40 11.17 -16.07 18.76
CA ALA A 40 10.46 -17.20 18.16
C ALA A 40 11.18 -18.56 18.32
N ALA A 41 12.34 -18.63 18.99
CA ALA A 41 13.15 -19.85 19.08
C ALA A 41 12.39 -21.07 19.61
N ASN A 42 11.42 -20.85 20.49
CA ASN A 42 10.64 -21.92 21.12
C ASN A 42 9.30 -22.21 20.41
N THR A 43 8.95 -21.49 19.33
CA THR A 43 7.81 -21.84 18.50
C THR A 43 8.06 -23.15 17.74
N GLU A 44 7.02 -23.77 17.21
CA GLU A 44 7.19 -24.95 16.36
C GLU A 44 8.05 -24.65 15.15
N TYR A 45 7.74 -23.52 14.44
CA TYR A 45 8.51 -23.08 13.29
C TYR A 45 9.98 -22.79 13.66
N GLY A 46 10.20 -22.09 14.77
CA GLY A 46 11.56 -21.78 15.24
C GLY A 46 12.40 -23.02 15.58
N ARG A 47 11.80 -24.05 16.17
CA ARG A 47 12.48 -25.35 16.41
C ARG A 47 12.80 -26.07 15.12
N ASN A 48 11.82 -26.15 14.19
CA ASN A 48 11.97 -26.83 12.91
C ASN A 48 13.06 -26.17 12.05
N HIS A 49 13.21 -24.84 12.16
CA HIS A 49 14.18 -24.05 11.41
C HIS A 49 15.40 -23.64 12.23
N LEU A 50 15.67 -24.29 13.35
CA LEU A 50 16.88 -24.19 14.16
C LEU A 50 17.21 -22.75 14.63
N PHE A 51 16.21 -21.92 14.94
CA PHE A 51 16.41 -20.53 15.33
C PHE A 51 17.38 -20.35 16.50
N ALA A 52 17.31 -21.22 17.51
CA ALA A 52 18.24 -21.17 18.65
C ALA A 52 19.73 -21.40 18.26
N LYS A 53 19.99 -21.97 17.09
CA LYS A 53 21.33 -22.26 16.57
C LYS A 53 21.77 -21.27 15.50
N THR A 54 20.87 -20.44 14.99
CA THR A 54 21.12 -19.45 13.94
C THR A 54 21.86 -18.26 14.51
N LYS A 55 23.11 -18.03 14.07
CA LYS A 55 24.00 -17.00 14.57
C LYS A 55 24.00 -15.71 13.75
N GLY A 56 23.69 -15.79 12.47
CA GLY A 56 23.73 -14.68 11.54
C GLY A 56 22.87 -14.92 10.29
N TYR A 57 23.01 -14.02 9.34
CA TYR A 57 22.20 -14.03 8.12
C TYR A 57 22.40 -15.31 7.28
N ASP A 58 23.65 -15.77 7.11
CA ASP A 58 23.95 -16.97 6.31
C ASP A 58 23.31 -18.24 6.90
N ASP A 59 23.32 -18.37 8.22
CA ASP A 59 22.63 -19.49 8.89
C ASP A 59 21.11 -19.36 8.71
N PHE A 60 20.58 -18.14 8.78
CA PHE A 60 19.17 -17.87 8.61
C PHE A 60 18.69 -18.27 7.21
N VAL A 61 19.38 -17.83 6.18
CA VAL A 61 19.06 -18.18 4.78
C VAL A 61 19.14 -19.68 4.52
N ARG A 62 20.10 -20.37 5.14
CA ARG A 62 20.27 -21.83 5.02
C ARG A 62 19.15 -22.60 5.69
N ASN A 63 18.67 -22.13 6.83
CA ASN A 63 17.70 -22.84 7.66
C ASN A 63 16.25 -22.51 7.35
N VAL A 64 15.97 -21.35 6.77
CA VAL A 64 14.62 -20.82 6.55
C VAL A 64 14.35 -20.65 5.05
N PRO A 65 13.37 -21.37 4.49
CA PRO A 65 13.01 -21.19 3.07
C PRO A 65 12.32 -19.84 2.82
N VAL A 66 12.32 -19.40 1.57
CA VAL A 66 11.44 -18.33 1.12
C VAL A 66 10.00 -18.85 1.14
N ASN A 67 9.09 -18.06 1.64
CA ASN A 67 7.70 -18.42 1.76
C ASN A 67 6.80 -17.43 1.02
N THR A 68 5.76 -17.96 0.39
CA THR A 68 4.56 -17.22 0.00
C THR A 68 3.45 -17.47 1.04
N TYR A 69 2.26 -16.88 0.81
CA TYR A 69 1.12 -17.17 1.69
C TYR A 69 0.72 -18.66 1.66
N GLU A 70 0.84 -19.32 0.52
CA GLU A 70 0.39 -20.70 0.37
C GLU A 70 1.25 -21.68 1.19
N GLU A 71 2.58 -21.43 1.32
CA GLU A 71 3.46 -22.23 2.17
C GLU A 71 3.16 -22.05 3.66
N LEU A 72 2.82 -20.84 4.11
CA LEU A 72 2.51 -20.56 5.52
C LEU A 72 1.05 -20.75 5.90
N LYS A 73 0.17 -20.99 4.92
CA LYS A 73 -1.28 -21.02 5.10
C LYS A 73 -1.75 -22.06 6.11
N ALA A 74 -1.20 -23.27 6.07
CA ALA A 74 -1.58 -24.33 6.99
C ALA A 74 -1.28 -23.95 8.45
N ASP A 75 -0.11 -23.35 8.70
CA ASP A 75 0.29 -22.89 10.02
C ASP A 75 -0.53 -21.67 10.47
N ILE A 76 -0.80 -20.74 9.57
CA ILE A 76 -1.68 -19.59 9.84
C ILE A 76 -3.09 -20.08 10.20
N ASP A 77 -3.62 -21.08 9.50
CA ASP A 77 -4.94 -21.64 9.80
C ASP A 77 -4.98 -22.35 11.18
N ARG A 78 -3.92 -23.04 11.58
CA ARG A 78 -3.76 -23.61 12.93
C ARG A 78 -3.79 -22.50 13.99
N MET A 79 -3.02 -21.42 13.77
CA MET A 79 -3.02 -20.24 14.65
C MET A 79 -4.41 -19.62 14.76
N ARG A 80 -5.14 -19.51 13.63
CA ARG A 80 -6.52 -18.99 13.60
C ARG A 80 -7.47 -19.87 14.42
N HIS A 81 -7.25 -21.17 14.49
CA HIS A 81 -8.00 -22.09 15.33
C HIS A 81 -7.55 -22.12 16.80
N GLY A 82 -6.67 -21.16 17.17
CA GLY A 82 -6.30 -20.92 18.57
C GLY A 82 -5.08 -21.73 19.04
N GLU A 83 -4.34 -22.37 18.13
CA GLU A 83 -3.07 -23.01 18.46
C GLU A 83 -2.02 -21.94 18.77
N ALA A 84 -1.30 -22.13 19.89
CA ALA A 84 -0.25 -21.24 20.33
C ALA A 84 1.12 -21.71 19.83
N ASP A 85 2.07 -20.79 19.78
CA ASP A 85 3.50 -21.09 19.55
C ASP A 85 3.78 -21.81 18.21
N VAL A 86 2.97 -21.55 17.17
CA VAL A 86 3.18 -22.11 15.82
C VAL A 86 4.24 -21.29 15.09
N LEU A 87 3.89 -20.14 14.51
CA LEU A 87 4.80 -19.24 13.79
C LEU A 87 5.37 -18.13 14.69
N TRP A 88 4.62 -17.72 15.72
CA TRP A 88 5.00 -16.68 16.69
C TRP A 88 4.57 -17.10 18.09
N PRO A 89 5.25 -16.65 19.17
CA PRO A 89 4.91 -17.05 20.52
C PRO A 89 3.49 -16.64 20.96
N GLY A 90 2.85 -17.52 21.69
CA GLY A 90 1.50 -17.31 22.23
C GLY A 90 0.40 -17.46 21.19
N LYS A 91 -0.79 -16.95 21.54
CA LYS A 91 -1.96 -16.96 20.66
C LYS A 91 -2.12 -15.63 19.96
N VAL A 92 -2.32 -15.66 18.65
CA VAL A 92 -2.66 -14.45 17.86
C VAL A 92 -4.17 -14.31 17.80
N LYS A 93 -4.67 -13.16 18.24
CA LYS A 93 -6.10 -12.85 18.27
C LYS A 93 -6.63 -12.27 16.98
N TRP A 94 -5.83 -11.42 16.31
CA TRP A 94 -6.27 -10.65 15.15
C TRP A 94 -5.63 -11.15 13.87
N TYR A 95 -6.44 -11.17 12.81
CA TYR A 95 -6.01 -11.52 11.46
C TYR A 95 -6.50 -10.46 10.48
N ALA A 96 -5.57 -9.82 9.80
CA ALA A 96 -5.90 -8.85 8.77
C ALA A 96 -6.32 -9.60 7.50
N LYS A 97 -7.55 -9.29 7.03
CA LYS A 97 -8.04 -9.81 5.77
C LYS A 97 -7.41 -9.01 4.63
N SER A 98 -6.55 -9.65 3.86
CA SER A 98 -5.99 -9.07 2.64
C SER A 98 -6.68 -9.67 1.41
N SER A 99 -6.88 -8.84 0.38
CA SER A 99 -7.39 -9.34 -0.90
C SER A 99 -6.36 -10.24 -1.53
N GLY A 100 -6.68 -11.53 -1.64
CA GLY A 100 -5.88 -12.47 -2.43
C GLY A 100 -6.02 -12.14 -3.92
N THR A 101 -4.90 -11.92 -4.59
CA THR A 101 -4.89 -11.60 -6.02
C THR A 101 -4.82 -12.83 -6.92
N THR A 102 -4.59 -14.01 -6.36
CA THR A 102 -4.21 -15.19 -7.13
C THR A 102 -5.31 -16.23 -7.32
N ASN A 103 -6.35 -16.31 -6.51
CA ASN A 103 -7.41 -17.34 -6.64
C ASN A 103 -8.72 -16.94 -5.95
N ASP A 104 -9.14 -15.66 -5.98
CA ASP A 104 -10.35 -15.15 -5.30
C ASP A 104 -10.46 -15.47 -3.79
N LYS A 105 -9.42 -16.05 -3.18
CA LYS A 105 -9.40 -16.39 -1.77
C LYS A 105 -8.70 -15.30 -0.97
N SER A 106 -9.38 -14.80 0.07
CA SER A 106 -8.78 -13.85 1.01
C SER A 106 -7.62 -14.50 1.75
N LYS A 107 -6.53 -13.73 1.94
CA LYS A 107 -5.45 -14.07 2.86
C LYS A 107 -5.80 -13.57 4.25
N PHE A 108 -5.33 -14.28 5.26
CA PHE A 108 -5.51 -13.92 6.67
C PHE A 108 -4.14 -13.73 7.30
N ILE A 109 -3.67 -12.51 7.32
CA ILE A 109 -2.33 -12.17 7.82
C ILE A 109 -2.39 -12.04 9.34
N PRO A 110 -1.57 -12.78 10.09
CA PRO A 110 -1.53 -12.68 11.54
C PRO A 110 -1.11 -11.27 11.99
N VAL A 111 -1.79 -10.73 13.01
CA VAL A 111 -1.44 -9.44 13.62
C VAL A 111 -1.25 -9.70 15.12
N SER A 112 -0.02 -9.94 15.53
CA SER A 112 0.34 -10.18 16.92
C SER A 112 0.23 -8.92 17.77
N ALA A 113 0.27 -9.05 19.10
CA ALA A 113 0.29 -7.91 20.01
C ALA A 113 1.57 -7.06 19.82
N GLU A 114 2.70 -7.74 19.60
CA GLU A 114 3.99 -7.11 19.28
C GLU A 114 3.92 -6.38 17.94
N GLY A 115 3.35 -7.02 16.90
CA GLY A 115 3.16 -6.40 15.59
C GLY A 115 2.26 -5.17 15.62
N LEU A 116 1.17 -5.19 16.38
CA LEU A 116 0.35 -4.00 16.60
C LEU A 116 1.18 -2.85 17.20
N LYS A 117 1.97 -3.14 18.23
CA LYS A 117 2.74 -2.14 18.97
C LYS A 117 3.97 -1.67 18.21
N ASN A 118 4.82 -2.62 17.76
CA ASN A 118 6.17 -2.32 17.30
C ASN A 118 6.25 -2.10 15.79
N ILE A 119 5.22 -2.52 15.02
CA ILE A 119 5.13 -2.30 13.59
C ILE A 119 4.14 -1.16 13.33
N HIS A 120 2.85 -1.42 13.54
CA HIS A 120 1.79 -0.54 13.04
C HIS A 120 1.65 0.77 13.84
N TYR A 121 1.54 0.71 15.18
CA TYR A 121 1.41 1.93 15.98
C TYR A 121 2.70 2.73 16.03
N LYS A 122 3.84 2.05 16.03
CA LYS A 122 5.14 2.72 15.94
C LYS A 122 5.27 3.45 14.60
N GLY A 123 4.88 2.80 13.48
CA GLY A 123 4.83 3.43 12.17
C GLY A 123 3.94 4.66 12.13
N GLY A 124 2.70 4.55 12.63
CA GLY A 124 1.79 5.69 12.73
C GLY A 124 2.33 6.83 13.61
N THR A 125 3.06 6.49 14.68
CA THR A 125 3.75 7.48 15.54
C THR A 125 4.85 8.21 14.77
N ASP A 126 5.64 7.49 14.00
CA ASP A 126 6.78 8.04 13.26
C ASP A 126 6.36 8.89 12.06
N VAL A 127 5.24 8.58 11.42
CA VAL A 127 4.62 9.46 10.41
C VAL A 127 4.39 10.85 10.99
N VAL A 128 3.79 10.91 12.17
CA VAL A 128 3.53 12.18 12.86
C VAL A 128 4.83 12.84 13.32
N ALA A 129 5.77 12.06 13.88
CA ALA A 129 7.05 12.58 14.36
C ALA A 129 7.86 13.24 13.23
N LEU A 130 7.98 12.58 12.08
CA LEU A 130 8.68 13.09 10.90
C LEU A 130 7.96 14.29 10.28
N TYR A 131 6.62 14.25 10.19
CA TYR A 131 5.85 15.39 9.72
C TYR A 131 6.08 16.63 10.58
N LEU A 132 5.97 16.49 11.90
CA LEU A 132 6.19 17.60 12.84
C LEU A 132 7.64 18.11 12.83
N GLN A 133 8.61 17.25 12.57
CA GLN A 133 10.03 17.64 12.44
C GLN A 133 10.23 18.55 11.21
N ASN A 134 9.62 18.18 10.09
CA ASN A 134 9.76 18.92 8.84
C ASN A 134 8.88 20.18 8.75
N ASN A 135 7.83 20.26 9.58
CA ASN A 135 6.87 21.37 9.56
C ASN A 135 6.76 22.03 10.93
N PRO A 136 7.73 22.93 11.30
CA PRO A 136 7.76 23.59 12.61
C PRO A 136 6.50 24.40 12.93
N GLU A 137 5.83 24.94 11.91
CA GLU A 137 4.62 25.76 12.03
C GLU A 137 3.31 24.95 12.06
N SER A 138 3.40 23.60 11.94
CA SER A 138 2.21 22.73 11.95
C SER A 138 1.36 22.92 13.20
N ARG A 139 0.05 22.88 12.99
CA ARG A 139 -1.00 22.91 14.01
C ARG A 139 -1.92 21.69 13.94
N MET A 140 -1.42 20.57 13.42
CA MET A 140 -2.26 19.39 13.14
C MET A 140 -3.05 18.86 14.33
N PHE A 141 -2.57 19.04 15.56
CA PHE A 141 -3.28 18.62 16.78
C PHE A 141 -4.18 19.70 17.38
N ASP A 142 -4.20 20.91 16.82
CA ASP A 142 -5.11 21.97 17.27
C ASP A 142 -6.54 21.78 16.70
N GLY A 143 -6.74 20.70 15.91
CA GLY A 143 -8.02 20.22 15.39
C GLY A 143 -8.18 18.72 15.49
N LYS A 144 -8.95 18.16 14.55
CA LYS A 144 -9.24 16.72 14.46
C LYS A 144 -8.56 16.12 13.24
N GLY A 145 -8.06 14.89 13.40
CA GLY A 145 -7.65 14.06 12.28
C GLY A 145 -8.84 13.25 11.74
N LEU A 146 -9.15 13.36 10.47
CA LEU A 146 -10.08 12.49 9.80
C LEU A 146 -9.34 11.21 9.38
N ILE A 147 -9.63 10.10 10.05
CA ILE A 147 -8.97 8.81 9.83
C ILE A 147 -10.00 7.83 9.29
N LEU A 148 -9.79 7.39 8.05
CA LEU A 148 -10.59 6.34 7.45
C LEU A 148 -10.10 4.96 7.88
N GLY A 149 -11.03 4.06 8.08
CA GLY A 149 -10.76 2.65 8.39
C GLY A 149 -11.67 1.71 7.61
N GLY A 150 -11.22 0.51 7.38
CA GLY A 150 -12.04 -0.58 6.86
C GLY A 150 -13.06 -1.08 7.86
N SER A 151 -13.47 -2.33 7.71
CA SER A 151 -14.50 -2.96 8.56
C SER A 151 -14.02 -4.29 9.14
N HIS A 152 -14.69 -4.73 10.20
CA HIS A 152 -14.55 -6.11 10.66
C HIS A 152 -15.20 -7.08 9.67
N ALA A 153 -14.72 -8.31 9.66
CA ALA A 153 -15.22 -9.38 8.83
C ALA A 153 -15.63 -10.59 9.71
N PRO A 154 -16.70 -10.45 10.53
CA PRO A 154 -17.06 -11.43 11.54
C PRO A 154 -17.40 -12.81 10.98
N ASN A 155 -17.86 -12.89 9.74
CA ASN A 155 -18.15 -14.14 9.04
C ASN A 155 -16.89 -15.04 8.85
N TYR A 156 -15.71 -14.48 9.04
CA TYR A 156 -14.44 -15.21 8.96
C TYR A 156 -13.81 -15.51 10.32
N ASN A 157 -14.48 -15.13 11.42
CA ASN A 157 -13.99 -15.43 12.78
C ASN A 157 -14.09 -16.91 13.07
N VAL A 158 -13.05 -17.47 13.68
CA VAL A 158 -12.99 -18.88 14.08
C VAL A 158 -12.27 -19.04 15.43
N ALA A 159 -12.74 -19.94 16.27
CA ALA A 159 -12.07 -20.35 17.52
C ALA A 159 -11.52 -19.20 18.40
N GLY A 160 -12.20 -18.04 18.44
CA GLY A 160 -11.77 -16.88 19.23
C GLY A 160 -10.80 -15.94 18.49
N SER A 161 -10.39 -16.26 17.27
CA SER A 161 -9.71 -15.32 16.40
C SER A 161 -10.69 -14.33 15.75
N LEU A 162 -10.28 -13.09 15.57
CA LEU A 162 -11.07 -12.01 15.01
C LEU A 162 -10.45 -11.55 13.67
N VAL A 163 -11.31 -11.29 12.70
CA VAL A 163 -10.89 -10.92 11.35
C VAL A 163 -11.45 -9.55 10.97
N GLY A 164 -10.65 -8.75 10.30
CA GLY A 164 -11.05 -7.46 9.74
C GLY A 164 -9.99 -6.89 8.81
N ASP A 165 -10.30 -5.77 8.19
CA ASP A 165 -9.26 -4.99 7.51
C ASP A 165 -8.23 -4.50 8.54
N LEU A 166 -6.95 -4.39 8.17
CA LEU A 166 -5.91 -3.93 9.10
C LEU A 166 -6.30 -2.62 9.79
N SER A 167 -6.78 -1.64 9.03
CA SER A 167 -7.19 -0.35 9.58
C SER A 167 -8.36 -0.44 10.58
N ALA A 168 -9.27 -1.41 10.41
CA ALA A 168 -10.31 -1.67 11.39
C ALA A 168 -9.72 -2.28 12.68
N ILE A 169 -8.78 -3.21 12.56
CA ILE A 169 -8.05 -3.79 13.70
C ILE A 169 -7.30 -2.69 14.47
N LEU A 170 -6.62 -1.78 13.75
CA LEU A 170 -5.92 -0.66 14.37
C LEU A 170 -6.88 0.28 15.10
N ILE A 171 -8.01 0.66 14.49
CA ILE A 171 -9.02 1.51 15.13
C ILE A 171 -9.65 0.81 16.35
N GLU A 172 -9.86 -0.51 16.28
CA GLU A 172 -10.42 -1.28 17.40
C GLU A 172 -9.51 -1.27 18.62
N ASN A 173 -8.20 -1.38 18.42
CA ASN A 173 -7.20 -1.53 19.49
C ASN A 173 -6.44 -0.22 19.79
N ILE A 174 -6.82 0.91 19.18
CA ILE A 174 -6.15 2.19 19.38
C ILE A 174 -6.29 2.70 20.81
N ASN A 175 -5.26 3.39 21.29
CA ASN A 175 -5.33 4.04 22.62
C ASN A 175 -6.56 4.96 22.69
N PRO A 176 -7.44 4.83 23.72
CA PRO A 176 -8.65 5.63 23.84
C PRO A 176 -8.43 7.15 23.80
N LEU A 177 -7.26 7.64 24.21
CA LEU A 177 -6.92 9.07 24.14
C LEU A 177 -6.86 9.60 22.70
N VAL A 178 -6.52 8.77 21.73
CA VAL A 178 -6.50 9.16 20.31
C VAL A 178 -7.91 9.47 19.81
N ASN A 179 -8.94 8.85 20.40
CA ASN A 179 -10.33 9.15 20.04
C ASN A 179 -10.75 10.60 20.37
N LEU A 180 -9.98 11.29 21.24
CA LEU A 180 -10.22 12.70 21.57
C LEU A 180 -9.80 13.64 20.44
N VAL A 181 -8.86 13.23 19.59
CA VAL A 181 -8.27 14.06 18.52
C VAL A 181 -8.63 13.58 17.12
N ARG A 182 -9.41 12.52 16.96
CA ARG A 182 -9.82 11.98 15.66
C ARG A 182 -11.32 12.07 15.40
N VAL A 183 -11.69 12.00 14.14
CA VAL A 183 -13.03 11.77 13.59
C VAL A 183 -12.93 10.73 12.48
N PRO A 184 -13.98 9.97 12.16
CA PRO A 184 -15.26 9.88 12.85
C PRO A 184 -15.15 9.12 14.19
N LYS A 185 -16.25 9.02 14.90
CA LYS A 185 -16.34 8.13 16.08
C LYS A 185 -16.05 6.68 15.67
N LYS A 186 -15.51 5.88 16.61
CA LYS A 186 -15.14 4.47 16.37
C LYS A 186 -16.27 3.66 15.73
N GLN A 187 -17.50 3.81 16.23
CA GLN A 187 -18.66 3.09 15.70
C GLN A 187 -18.91 3.39 14.22
N THR A 188 -18.81 4.65 13.81
CA THR A 188 -18.96 5.07 12.42
C THR A 188 -17.78 4.61 11.56
N ALA A 189 -16.54 4.71 12.09
CA ALA A 189 -15.35 4.26 11.40
C ALA A 189 -15.36 2.76 11.03
N LEU A 190 -16.04 1.94 11.82
CA LEU A 190 -16.09 0.48 11.69
C LEU A 190 -17.35 -0.06 10.98
N LEU A 191 -18.24 0.80 10.47
CA LEU A 191 -19.39 0.36 9.68
C LEU A 191 -18.94 -0.46 8.47
N SER A 192 -19.70 -1.49 8.13
CA SER A 192 -19.43 -2.36 6.98
C SER A 192 -20.05 -1.85 5.69
N ASP A 193 -21.23 -1.22 5.76
CA ASP A 193 -21.87 -0.63 4.58
C ASP A 193 -21.16 0.66 4.17
N PHE A 194 -20.60 0.66 2.97
CA PHE A 194 -19.77 1.75 2.46
C PHE A 194 -20.55 3.06 2.27
N GLU A 195 -21.75 2.99 1.68
CA GLU A 195 -22.55 4.19 1.39
C GLU A 195 -23.02 4.87 2.67
N VAL A 196 -23.54 4.07 3.62
CA VAL A 196 -23.95 4.55 4.95
C VAL A 196 -22.76 5.12 5.69
N LYS A 197 -21.63 4.44 5.65
CA LYS A 197 -20.38 4.86 6.31
C LYS A 197 -19.87 6.18 5.75
N ARG A 198 -19.80 6.32 4.43
CA ARG A 198 -19.38 7.54 3.74
C ARG A 198 -20.24 8.75 4.16
N ASP A 199 -21.57 8.60 4.10
CA ASP A 199 -22.49 9.68 4.45
C ASP A 199 -22.38 10.07 5.93
N ARG A 200 -22.30 9.08 6.84
CA ARG A 200 -22.11 9.35 8.27
C ARG A 200 -20.78 10.02 8.59
N ILE A 201 -19.68 9.57 7.98
CA ILE A 201 -18.37 10.20 8.16
C ILE A 201 -18.45 11.66 7.73
N ALA A 202 -18.98 11.94 6.53
CA ALA A 202 -19.09 13.29 6.01
C ALA A 202 -19.90 14.20 6.95
N ARG A 203 -21.05 13.74 7.46
CA ARG A 203 -21.88 14.49 8.43
C ARG A 203 -21.17 14.73 9.76
N GLU A 204 -20.44 13.72 10.27
CA GLU A 204 -19.71 13.87 11.53
C GLU A 204 -18.56 14.87 11.44
N CYS A 205 -17.94 14.98 10.26
CA CYS A 205 -16.78 15.83 10.04
C CYS A 205 -17.13 17.26 9.60
N LEU A 206 -18.31 17.47 9.01
CA LEU A 206 -18.70 18.71 8.35
C LEU A 206 -18.45 19.96 9.21
N ASN A 207 -18.87 19.92 10.47
CA ASN A 207 -18.77 21.04 11.40
C ASN A 207 -17.58 20.90 12.39
N LYS A 208 -16.53 20.13 12.02
CA LYS A 208 -15.33 19.98 12.83
C LYS A 208 -14.19 20.77 12.23
N ASN A 209 -13.29 21.22 13.09
CA ASN A 209 -12.01 21.76 12.66
C ASN A 209 -11.11 20.57 12.28
N VAL A 210 -11.19 20.09 11.02
CA VAL A 210 -10.31 19.04 10.52
C VAL A 210 -9.02 19.66 10.06
N THR A 211 -7.90 19.20 10.62
CA THR A 211 -6.54 19.71 10.36
C THR A 211 -5.69 18.72 9.58
N ASN A 212 -6.02 17.45 9.64
CA ASN A 212 -5.31 16.42 8.90
C ASN A 212 -6.25 15.29 8.50
N ILE A 213 -5.91 14.61 7.42
CA ILE A 213 -6.65 13.46 6.90
C ILE A 213 -5.71 12.28 6.69
N SER A 214 -6.21 11.05 6.90
CA SER A 214 -5.42 9.82 6.74
C SER A 214 -6.26 8.72 6.11
N GLY A 215 -5.74 8.09 5.06
CA GLY A 215 -6.42 6.98 4.40
C GLY A 215 -5.98 6.71 2.99
N VAL A 216 -6.67 5.77 2.33
CA VAL A 216 -6.45 5.45 0.93
C VAL A 216 -7.01 6.56 0.05
N PRO A 217 -6.25 7.07 -0.95
CA PRO A 217 -6.66 8.21 -1.77
C PRO A 217 -8.06 8.12 -2.38
N SER A 218 -8.39 7.02 -3.06
CA SER A 218 -9.71 6.85 -3.69
C SER A 218 -10.88 6.95 -2.70
N TRP A 219 -10.70 6.36 -1.53
CA TRP A 219 -11.72 6.35 -0.47
C TRP A 219 -11.86 7.70 0.21
N MET A 220 -10.74 8.32 0.54
CA MET A 220 -10.73 9.66 1.12
C MET A 220 -11.42 10.63 0.17
N LEU A 221 -11.11 10.60 -1.12
CA LEU A 221 -11.72 11.46 -2.12
C LEU A 221 -13.26 11.32 -2.14
N SER A 222 -13.78 10.09 -2.09
CA SER A 222 -15.24 9.84 -2.03
C SER A 222 -15.90 10.49 -0.81
N VAL A 223 -15.23 10.46 0.35
CA VAL A 223 -15.72 11.12 1.58
C VAL A 223 -15.65 12.64 1.44
N LEU A 224 -14.55 13.18 0.89
CA LEU A 224 -14.33 14.61 0.72
C LEU A 224 -15.35 15.23 -0.25
N VAL A 225 -15.63 14.55 -1.35
CA VAL A 225 -16.70 14.95 -2.29
C VAL A 225 -18.05 15.00 -1.57
N ARG A 226 -18.34 14.00 -0.73
CA ARG A 226 -19.59 14.00 0.05
C ARG A 226 -19.67 15.15 1.07
N VAL A 227 -18.54 15.55 1.65
CA VAL A 227 -18.46 16.73 2.53
C VAL A 227 -18.78 18.01 1.74
N LEU A 228 -18.23 18.16 0.53
CA LEU A 228 -18.50 19.30 -0.34
C LEU A 228 -19.98 19.36 -0.73
N GLU A 229 -20.59 18.24 -1.15
CA GLU A 229 -22.02 18.16 -1.44
C GLU A 229 -22.89 18.63 -0.25
N LEU A 230 -22.57 18.16 0.97
CA LEU A 230 -23.33 18.50 2.17
C LEU A 230 -23.12 19.95 2.63
N SER A 231 -21.94 20.51 2.37
CA SER A 231 -21.61 21.90 2.74
C SER A 231 -22.14 22.93 1.74
N GLY A 232 -22.41 22.54 0.50
CA GLY A 232 -22.68 23.44 -0.61
C GLY A 232 -21.47 24.28 -1.03
N LYS A 233 -20.26 23.87 -0.64
CA LYS A 233 -19.01 24.54 -0.98
C LYS A 233 -18.32 23.84 -2.15
N GLU A 234 -17.52 24.58 -2.89
CA GLU A 234 -16.74 24.03 -4.00
C GLU A 234 -15.37 23.51 -3.55
N ARG A 235 -14.86 24.02 -2.42
CA ARG A 235 -13.51 23.70 -1.95
C ARG A 235 -13.48 23.32 -0.48
N LEU A 236 -12.59 22.41 -0.12
CA LEU A 236 -12.42 21.94 1.25
C LEU A 236 -11.75 22.97 2.17
N ASP A 237 -10.90 23.85 1.64
CA ASP A 237 -10.31 24.94 2.41
C ASP A 237 -11.38 25.98 2.85
N GLU A 238 -12.56 26.01 2.21
CA GLU A 238 -13.70 26.77 2.69
C GLU A 238 -14.49 26.08 3.82
N VAL A 239 -14.43 24.73 3.86
CA VAL A 239 -15.06 23.92 4.92
C VAL A 239 -14.11 23.76 6.11
N TRP A 240 -12.84 23.43 5.82
CA TRP A 240 -11.79 23.19 6.81
C TRP A 240 -10.56 24.08 6.55
N PRO A 241 -10.62 25.35 6.96
CA PRO A 241 -9.56 26.31 6.64
C PRO A 241 -8.20 26.00 7.29
N ASN A 242 -8.17 25.07 8.24
CA ASN A 242 -6.96 24.64 8.93
C ASN A 242 -6.48 23.26 8.47
N LEU A 243 -7.03 22.69 7.40
CA LEU A 243 -6.54 21.45 6.80
C LEU A 243 -5.14 21.68 6.24
N GLU A 244 -4.17 20.88 6.70
CA GLU A 244 -2.76 21.08 6.37
C GLU A 244 -2.01 19.86 5.85
N VAL A 245 -2.52 18.62 6.10
CA VAL A 245 -1.81 17.43 5.64
C VAL A 245 -2.72 16.25 5.34
N PHE A 246 -2.38 15.52 4.28
CA PHE A 246 -2.91 14.21 3.94
C PHE A 246 -1.82 13.14 4.03
N PHE A 247 -1.96 12.24 5.00
CA PHE A 247 -1.19 11.01 5.10
C PHE A 247 -1.87 9.92 4.27
N HIS A 248 -1.27 9.54 3.18
CA HIS A 248 -1.88 8.60 2.24
C HIS A 248 -1.00 7.38 1.99
N GLY A 249 -1.62 6.30 1.55
CA GLY A 249 -0.94 5.07 1.20
C GLY A 249 -1.89 4.01 0.70
N GLY A 250 -1.37 2.81 0.49
CA GLY A 250 -2.15 1.66 0.03
C GLY A 250 -2.35 1.58 -1.48
N ILE A 251 -2.40 2.70 -2.18
CA ILE A 251 -2.40 2.82 -3.65
C ILE A 251 -1.57 4.04 -4.05
N ALA A 252 -1.12 4.09 -5.30
CA ALA A 252 -0.41 5.26 -5.83
C ALA A 252 -1.29 6.53 -5.75
N PHE A 253 -0.70 7.63 -5.32
CA PHE A 253 -1.40 8.91 -5.19
C PHE A 253 -1.42 9.70 -6.51
N THR A 254 -0.44 9.49 -7.36
CA THR A 254 -0.24 10.26 -8.60
C THR A 254 -1.52 10.40 -9.46
N PRO A 255 -2.34 9.35 -9.68
CA PRO A 255 -3.56 9.48 -10.48
C PRO A 255 -4.66 10.33 -9.82
N TYR A 256 -4.57 10.55 -8.51
CA TYR A 256 -5.60 11.28 -7.74
C TYR A 256 -5.17 12.71 -7.42
N ARG A 257 -3.88 13.04 -7.57
CA ARG A 257 -3.30 14.32 -7.13
C ARG A 257 -4.03 15.54 -7.68
N SER A 258 -4.31 15.56 -8.98
CA SER A 258 -5.01 16.68 -9.62
C SER A 258 -6.39 16.94 -9.03
N GLN A 259 -7.13 15.87 -8.70
CA GLN A 259 -8.47 15.97 -8.09
C GLN A 259 -8.37 16.55 -6.67
N TYR A 260 -7.37 16.14 -5.89
CA TYR A 260 -7.12 16.73 -4.57
C TYR A 260 -6.73 18.19 -4.67
N GLU A 261 -5.82 18.56 -5.58
CA GLU A 261 -5.39 19.94 -5.81
C GLU A 261 -6.53 20.82 -6.39
N HIS A 262 -7.52 20.22 -7.04
CA HIS A 262 -8.72 20.92 -7.50
C HIS A 262 -9.63 21.31 -6.33
N ILE A 263 -9.85 20.40 -5.38
CA ILE A 263 -10.77 20.63 -4.25
C ILE A 263 -10.09 21.25 -3.02
N ILE A 264 -8.75 21.33 -2.99
CA ILE A 264 -7.98 21.95 -1.90
C ILE A 264 -7.00 22.96 -2.51
N LYS A 265 -7.30 24.25 -2.38
CA LYS A 265 -6.49 25.35 -2.94
C LYS A 265 -5.61 26.03 -1.87
N SER A 266 -5.14 25.28 -0.90
CA SER A 266 -4.33 25.81 0.20
C SER A 266 -2.84 25.57 -0.04
N ASP A 267 -2.03 26.62 -0.05
CA ASP A 267 -0.57 26.55 -0.13
C ASP A 267 0.07 25.85 1.11
N ARG A 268 -0.72 25.66 2.17
CA ARG A 268 -0.31 24.96 3.39
C ARG A 268 -0.56 23.45 3.33
N MET A 269 -1.17 22.94 2.25
CA MET A 269 -1.51 21.54 2.13
C MET A 269 -0.31 20.67 1.78
N HIS A 270 0.01 19.73 2.64
CA HIS A 270 1.07 18.75 2.45
C HIS A 270 0.48 17.37 2.11
N TYR A 271 1.15 16.64 1.23
CA TYR A 271 0.83 15.26 0.89
C TYR A 271 2.01 14.39 1.28
N MET A 272 1.79 13.42 2.15
CA MET A 272 2.85 12.58 2.70
C MET A 272 2.52 11.10 2.50
N GLU A 273 3.33 10.43 1.70
CA GLU A 273 3.14 9.03 1.38
C GLU A 273 3.65 8.11 2.48
N THR A 274 2.89 7.04 2.72
CA THR A 274 3.26 5.96 3.65
C THR A 274 3.08 4.62 2.98
N TYR A 275 3.99 3.70 3.24
CA TYR A 275 3.87 2.32 2.79
C TYR A 275 3.57 1.40 3.97
N ASN A 276 2.30 1.10 4.13
CA ASN A 276 1.80 0.11 5.08
C ASN A 276 0.92 -0.93 4.38
N ALA A 277 1.02 -2.17 4.82
CA ALA A 277 0.26 -3.30 4.35
C ALA A 277 -0.25 -4.12 5.53
N SER A 278 -1.07 -5.13 5.27
CA SER A 278 -1.51 -6.08 6.31
C SER A 278 -0.34 -6.80 6.97
N GLU A 279 0.72 -6.99 6.22
CA GLU A 279 1.95 -7.68 6.58
C GLU A 279 2.91 -6.83 7.42
N GLY A 280 2.82 -5.49 7.33
CA GLY A 280 3.71 -4.60 8.08
C GLY A 280 3.61 -3.13 7.68
N PHE A 281 4.49 -2.33 8.28
CA PHE A 281 4.69 -0.91 7.96
C PHE A 281 6.14 -0.71 7.53
N PHE A 282 6.40 -0.19 6.34
CA PHE A 282 7.72 -0.30 5.71
C PHE A 282 8.38 1.03 5.38
N GLY A 283 7.60 2.03 4.98
CA GLY A 283 8.18 3.28 4.50
C GLY A 283 7.35 4.53 4.81
N ILE A 284 8.06 5.65 4.93
CA ILE A 284 7.48 6.97 5.18
C ILE A 284 8.21 7.99 4.30
N GLN A 285 7.48 8.76 3.54
CA GLN A 285 8.03 9.93 2.86
C GLN A 285 8.46 10.96 3.91
N ASN A 286 9.76 11.08 4.12
CA ASN A 286 10.32 11.95 5.15
C ASN A 286 10.78 13.33 4.63
N ASP A 287 10.69 13.57 3.34
CA ASP A 287 11.03 14.82 2.66
C ASP A 287 9.94 15.13 1.62
N PRO A 288 9.20 16.25 1.74
CA PRO A 288 8.16 16.61 0.79
C PRO A 288 8.67 16.86 -0.64
N ALA A 289 9.95 17.21 -0.80
CA ALA A 289 10.59 17.43 -2.10
C ALA A 289 11.04 16.12 -2.77
N ASP A 290 11.15 15.03 -2.01
CA ASP A 290 11.59 13.72 -2.47
C ASP A 290 10.41 12.73 -2.46
N LYS A 291 10.07 12.17 -3.62
CA LYS A 291 8.99 11.17 -3.74
C LYS A 291 9.34 9.81 -3.16
N SER A 292 10.61 9.59 -2.82
CA SER A 292 11.02 8.33 -2.19
C SER A 292 10.68 8.30 -0.70
N MET A 293 10.48 7.10 -0.19
CA MET A 293 10.19 6.85 1.22
C MET A 293 11.44 6.36 1.94
N LEU A 294 11.65 6.86 3.15
CA LEU A 294 12.63 6.30 4.09
C LEU A 294 12.20 4.89 4.49
N LEU A 295 13.07 3.90 4.34
CA LEU A 295 12.83 2.54 4.81
C LEU A 295 12.91 2.49 6.34
N MET A 296 11.87 1.96 6.97
CA MET A 296 11.78 1.91 8.44
C MET A 296 12.41 0.61 8.96
N LEU A 297 13.54 0.74 9.65
CA LEU A 297 14.45 -0.37 9.91
C LEU A 297 14.36 -0.97 11.32
N ASP A 298 13.57 -0.36 12.22
CA ASP A 298 13.48 -0.77 13.63
C ASP A 298 12.05 -1.15 14.08
N TYR A 299 11.22 -1.63 13.12
CA TYR A 299 9.81 -1.98 13.36
C TYR A 299 9.54 -3.47 13.56
N ASP A 300 10.49 -4.24 14.07
CA ASP A 300 10.37 -5.70 14.12
C ASP A 300 10.06 -6.33 12.75
N VAL A 301 10.59 -5.73 11.69
CA VAL A 301 10.59 -6.22 10.32
C VAL A 301 12.04 -6.33 9.84
N PHE A 302 12.46 -7.55 9.54
CA PHE A 302 13.73 -7.80 8.85
C PHE A 302 13.46 -7.94 7.36
N TYR A 303 14.27 -7.24 6.55
CA TYR A 303 14.09 -7.15 5.10
C TYR A 303 15.12 -7.97 4.35
N GLU A 304 14.68 -8.61 3.28
CA GLU A 304 15.49 -9.20 2.23
C GLU A 304 14.94 -8.76 0.86
N PHE A 305 15.80 -8.78 -0.14
CA PHE A 305 15.47 -8.26 -1.47
C PHE A 305 15.89 -9.25 -2.55
N LEU A 306 14.91 -9.73 -3.33
CA LEU A 306 15.10 -10.59 -4.48
C LEU A 306 15.19 -9.73 -5.74
N PRO A 307 16.35 -9.70 -6.45
CA PRO A 307 16.44 -8.99 -7.72
C PRO A 307 15.41 -9.48 -8.73
N MET A 308 14.70 -8.55 -9.39
CA MET A 308 13.65 -8.93 -10.33
C MET A 308 14.17 -9.58 -11.61
N ASP A 309 15.41 -9.32 -11.98
CA ASP A 309 16.12 -10.02 -13.08
C ASP A 309 16.46 -11.49 -12.73
N GLU A 310 16.37 -11.87 -11.47
CA GLU A 310 16.57 -13.25 -10.99
C GLU A 310 15.28 -13.90 -10.46
N PHE A 311 14.12 -13.25 -10.64
CA PHE A 311 12.85 -13.67 -10.04
C PHE A 311 12.43 -15.10 -10.41
N ASP A 312 12.68 -15.50 -11.64
CA ASP A 312 12.37 -16.83 -12.17
C ASP A 312 13.56 -17.81 -12.09
N SER A 313 14.66 -17.42 -11.43
CA SER A 313 15.83 -18.29 -11.24
C SER A 313 15.52 -19.41 -10.22
N GLU A 314 16.03 -20.62 -10.46
CA GLU A 314 15.98 -21.73 -9.49
C GLU A 314 16.76 -21.40 -8.19
N HIS A 315 17.80 -20.57 -8.30
CA HIS A 315 18.67 -20.19 -7.19
C HIS A 315 18.93 -18.68 -7.23
N PRO A 316 17.92 -17.85 -6.91
CA PRO A 316 18.08 -16.42 -6.95
C PRO A 316 19.02 -15.94 -5.82
N ASN A 317 19.83 -14.94 -6.12
CA ASN A 317 20.68 -14.29 -5.13
C ASN A 317 19.90 -13.26 -4.31
N ILE A 318 19.20 -13.72 -3.27
CA ILE A 318 18.48 -12.86 -2.34
C ILE A 318 19.48 -12.17 -1.41
N VAL A 319 19.40 -10.85 -1.33
CA VAL A 319 20.35 -10.05 -0.56
C VAL A 319 19.69 -9.38 0.65
N PRO A 320 20.43 -9.21 1.77
CA PRO A 320 20.00 -8.37 2.88
C PRO A 320 20.12 -6.88 2.52
N LEU A 321 19.81 -6.00 3.47
CA LEU A 321 19.78 -4.55 3.25
C LEU A 321 21.10 -4.01 2.66
N GLU A 322 22.24 -4.46 3.16
CA GLU A 322 23.58 -4.04 2.72
C GLU A 322 23.94 -4.47 1.28
N GLY A 323 23.20 -5.42 0.73
CA GLY A 323 23.42 -5.94 -0.64
C GLY A 323 22.61 -5.25 -1.72
N VAL A 324 21.77 -4.27 -1.39
CA VAL A 324 20.94 -3.60 -2.41
C VAL A 324 21.71 -2.56 -3.20
N GLU A 325 21.34 -2.40 -4.46
CA GLU A 325 21.92 -1.45 -5.40
C GLU A 325 20.90 -0.38 -5.79
N ILE A 326 21.37 0.89 -5.90
CA ILE A 326 20.53 2.00 -6.37
C ILE A 326 20.10 1.75 -7.80
N GLY A 327 18.80 1.96 -8.07
CA GLY A 327 18.22 1.84 -9.40
C GLY A 327 17.80 0.43 -9.80
N LYS A 328 18.28 -0.61 -9.11
CA LYS A 328 17.87 -2.00 -9.34
C LYS A 328 16.49 -2.28 -8.73
N ASN A 329 15.67 -3.07 -9.39
CA ASN A 329 14.32 -3.42 -8.95
C ASN A 329 14.33 -4.74 -8.18
N TYR A 330 13.62 -4.80 -7.06
CA TYR A 330 13.60 -5.95 -6.16
C TYR A 330 12.18 -6.33 -5.74
N ALA A 331 11.89 -7.62 -5.65
CA ALA A 331 10.78 -8.12 -4.85
C ALA A 331 11.18 -8.11 -3.38
N MET A 332 10.30 -7.58 -2.53
CA MET A 332 10.58 -7.45 -1.09
C MET A 332 10.11 -8.69 -0.33
N LEU A 333 11.03 -9.25 0.48
CA LEU A 333 10.76 -10.30 1.44
C LEU A 333 10.87 -9.73 2.85
N ILE A 334 10.05 -10.25 3.77
CA ILE A 334 10.05 -9.82 5.17
C ILE A 334 10.03 -10.98 6.12
N SER A 335 10.64 -10.76 7.29
CA SER A 335 10.43 -11.58 8.49
C SER A 335 9.97 -10.66 9.61
N THR A 336 8.87 -11.02 10.31
CA THR A 336 8.20 -10.08 11.21
C THR A 336 7.82 -10.68 12.56
N SER A 337 7.59 -9.83 13.56
CA SER A 337 7.01 -10.24 14.84
C SER A 337 5.54 -10.65 14.76
N CYS A 338 4.98 -10.82 13.56
CA CYS A 338 3.69 -11.45 13.34
C CYS A 338 3.79 -12.93 12.91
N GLY A 339 5.01 -13.48 12.80
CA GLY A 339 5.25 -14.88 12.39
C GLY A 339 5.32 -15.07 10.88
N LEU A 340 5.52 -14.02 10.12
CA LEU A 340 5.89 -14.12 8.71
C LEU A 340 7.41 -14.30 8.63
N TRP A 341 7.88 -15.34 7.96
CA TRP A 341 9.29 -15.69 7.86
C TRP A 341 9.71 -15.79 6.40
N ARG A 342 10.70 -14.98 6.01
CA ARG A 342 11.16 -14.82 4.62
C ARG A 342 10.00 -14.75 3.63
N TYR A 343 8.97 -14.01 4.02
CA TYR A 343 7.68 -13.95 3.34
C TYR A 343 7.74 -12.96 2.18
N MET A 344 7.46 -13.45 0.98
CA MET A 344 7.36 -12.63 -0.23
C MET A 344 6.01 -11.90 -0.24
N ILE A 345 6.03 -10.58 -0.01
CA ILE A 345 4.82 -9.75 0.04
C ILE A 345 4.16 -9.68 -1.34
N GLY A 346 4.97 -9.73 -2.40
CA GLY A 346 4.54 -9.57 -3.77
C GLY A 346 4.60 -8.12 -4.27
N ASP A 347 5.13 -7.19 -3.49
CA ASP A 347 5.41 -5.83 -3.92
C ASP A 347 6.86 -5.71 -4.40
N THR A 348 7.08 -4.85 -5.40
CA THR A 348 8.41 -4.54 -5.92
C THR A 348 8.82 -3.12 -5.56
N VAL A 349 10.11 -2.96 -5.25
CA VAL A 349 10.69 -1.70 -4.83
C VAL A 349 12.01 -1.43 -5.55
N LYS A 350 12.34 -0.16 -5.69
CA LYS A 350 13.61 0.29 -6.26
C LYS A 350 14.24 1.31 -5.32
N PHE A 351 15.50 1.07 -4.93
CA PHE A 351 16.21 2.00 -4.08
C PHE A 351 16.67 3.23 -4.86
N THR A 352 16.45 4.39 -4.25
CA THR A 352 16.91 5.70 -4.76
C THR A 352 18.11 6.22 -4.00
N SER A 353 18.33 5.69 -2.79
CA SER A 353 19.48 6.00 -1.91
C SER A 353 19.74 4.81 -0.98
N VAL A 354 21.01 4.66 -0.56
CA VAL A 354 21.44 3.68 0.46
C VAL A 354 22.01 4.36 1.71
N ARG A 355 22.05 5.70 1.74
CA ARG A 355 22.45 6.51 2.91
C ARG A 355 21.64 7.81 2.95
N PRO A 356 20.52 7.86 3.65
CA PRO A 356 19.78 6.73 4.23
C PRO A 356 19.15 5.84 3.16
N TYR A 357 18.69 4.66 3.55
CA TYR A 357 17.95 3.78 2.63
C TYR A 357 16.59 4.40 2.30
N LYS A 358 16.45 4.81 1.04
CA LYS A 358 15.21 5.32 0.48
C LYS A 358 14.81 4.52 -0.74
N PHE A 359 13.52 4.36 -0.93
CA PHE A 359 12.98 3.57 -2.04
C PHE A 359 11.67 4.14 -2.57
N VAL A 360 11.29 3.69 -3.76
CA VAL A 360 9.97 3.86 -4.36
C VAL A 360 9.35 2.48 -4.60
N ILE A 361 8.02 2.40 -4.49
CA ILE A 361 7.27 1.21 -4.91
C ILE A 361 7.16 1.26 -6.44
N THR A 362 7.54 0.19 -7.10
CA THR A 362 7.52 0.11 -8.57
C THR A 362 6.36 -0.72 -9.09
N GLY A 363 5.74 -1.54 -8.24
CA GLY A 363 4.59 -2.34 -8.60
C GLY A 363 4.46 -3.61 -7.78
N ARG A 364 4.02 -4.70 -8.43
CA ARG A 364 3.88 -6.01 -7.81
C ARG A 364 4.44 -7.10 -8.69
N THR A 365 4.97 -8.17 -8.07
CA THR A 365 5.50 -9.34 -8.78
C THR A 365 4.45 -10.06 -9.64
N LYS A 366 3.15 -9.80 -9.39
CA LYS A 366 2.01 -10.42 -10.12
C LYS A 366 1.15 -9.41 -10.88
N TYR A 367 1.45 -8.11 -10.83
CA TYR A 367 0.77 -7.05 -11.58
C TYR A 367 1.73 -6.44 -12.58
N PHE A 368 2.07 -7.23 -13.54
CA PHE A 368 2.82 -6.84 -14.72
C PHE A 368 2.19 -7.51 -15.94
N ILE A 369 2.41 -6.96 -17.10
CA ILE A 369 2.13 -7.62 -18.35
C ILE A 369 3.49 -7.97 -18.97
N ASN A 370 3.74 -9.25 -19.12
CA ASN A 370 4.91 -9.79 -19.81
C ASN A 370 4.48 -10.92 -20.75
N ALA A 371 3.36 -10.70 -21.44
CA ALA A 371 2.80 -11.69 -22.36
C ALA A 371 3.63 -11.88 -23.63
N PHE A 372 4.42 -10.88 -23.98
CA PHE A 372 5.22 -10.81 -25.20
C PHE A 372 6.70 -10.45 -24.95
N GLY A 373 7.12 -10.42 -23.69
CA GLY A 373 8.47 -10.02 -23.27
C GLY A 373 8.63 -8.50 -23.09
N GLU A 374 7.54 -7.78 -22.85
CA GLU A 374 7.49 -6.31 -22.70
C GLU A 374 7.72 -5.82 -21.28
N GLU A 375 7.67 -6.68 -20.29
CA GLU A 375 7.90 -6.41 -18.86
C GLU A 375 7.27 -5.10 -18.37
N LEU A 376 6.01 -4.85 -18.76
CA LEU A 376 5.28 -3.65 -18.38
C LEU A 376 4.83 -3.76 -16.92
N ILE A 377 5.46 -3.02 -16.04
CA ILE A 377 5.12 -2.98 -14.60
C ILE A 377 4.13 -1.85 -14.30
N GLN A 378 3.48 -1.93 -13.14
CA GLN A 378 2.47 -0.94 -12.73
C GLN A 378 3.02 0.50 -12.68
N ASP A 379 4.28 0.70 -12.26
CA ASP A 379 4.94 2.01 -12.27
C ASP A 379 5.01 2.64 -13.68
N ASN A 380 5.26 1.81 -14.70
CA ASN A 380 5.21 2.28 -16.10
C ASN A 380 3.78 2.71 -16.47
N ALA A 381 2.78 1.89 -16.15
CA ALA A 381 1.39 2.18 -16.43
C ALA A 381 0.93 3.50 -15.80
N GLU A 382 1.25 3.72 -14.53
CA GLU A 382 0.87 4.92 -13.78
C GLU A 382 1.57 6.17 -14.30
N LYS A 383 2.85 6.09 -14.63
CA LYS A 383 3.59 7.21 -15.25
C LYS A 383 3.06 7.55 -16.64
N GLY A 384 2.77 6.51 -17.44
CA GLY A 384 2.18 6.68 -18.77
C GLY A 384 0.83 7.38 -18.70
N LEU A 385 -0.07 6.90 -17.84
CA LEU A 385 -1.39 7.50 -17.64
C LEU A 385 -1.30 8.93 -17.12
N ALA A 386 -0.44 9.20 -16.12
CA ALA A 386 -0.25 10.54 -15.58
C ALA A 386 0.20 11.53 -16.67
N TYR A 387 1.12 11.11 -17.55
CA TYR A 387 1.58 11.92 -18.68
C TYR A 387 0.46 12.16 -19.70
N ALA A 388 -0.27 11.11 -20.11
CA ALA A 388 -1.39 11.24 -21.05
C ALA A 388 -2.49 12.17 -20.49
N CYS A 389 -2.83 12.04 -19.20
CA CYS A 389 -3.74 12.95 -18.51
C CYS A 389 -3.26 14.42 -18.55
N GLN A 390 -1.97 14.64 -18.30
CA GLN A 390 -1.38 15.99 -18.33
C GLN A 390 -1.46 16.62 -19.72
N GLN A 391 -1.24 15.85 -20.78
CA GLN A 391 -1.27 16.36 -22.16
C GLN A 391 -2.68 16.64 -22.68
N THR A 392 -3.66 15.84 -22.25
CA THR A 392 -5.05 15.90 -22.77
C THR A 392 -6.04 16.61 -21.84
N GLY A 393 -5.64 16.90 -20.61
CA GLY A 393 -6.53 17.43 -19.58
C GLY A 393 -7.59 16.43 -19.11
N ALA A 394 -7.40 15.14 -19.39
CA ALA A 394 -8.22 14.05 -18.88
C ALA A 394 -7.92 13.73 -17.41
N GLU A 395 -8.88 13.11 -16.73
CA GLU A 395 -8.73 12.61 -15.36
C GLU A 395 -9.18 11.16 -15.28
N VAL A 396 -8.25 10.26 -14.97
CA VAL A 396 -8.52 8.83 -14.78
C VAL A 396 -9.02 8.61 -13.35
N LYS A 397 -10.17 7.91 -13.22
CA LYS A 397 -10.70 7.47 -11.93
C LYS A 397 -10.18 6.08 -11.58
N GLU A 398 -10.27 5.14 -12.55
CA GLU A 398 -9.92 3.75 -12.35
C GLU A 398 -9.47 3.11 -13.66
N TYR A 399 -8.60 2.09 -13.60
CA TYR A 399 -8.16 1.38 -14.79
C TYR A 399 -7.73 -0.06 -14.49
N THR A 400 -7.75 -0.87 -15.54
CA THR A 400 -7.07 -2.18 -15.62
C THR A 400 -6.61 -2.43 -17.04
N ALA A 401 -5.52 -3.17 -17.23
CA ALA A 401 -5.05 -3.55 -18.55
C ALA A 401 -4.67 -5.03 -18.60
N ALA A 402 -4.86 -5.64 -19.77
CA ALA A 402 -4.53 -7.02 -20.04
C ALA A 402 -4.16 -7.22 -21.51
N PRO A 403 -3.36 -8.26 -21.84
CA PRO A 403 -3.03 -8.55 -23.24
C PRO A 403 -4.23 -9.08 -23.99
N VAL A 404 -4.31 -8.73 -25.27
CA VAL A 404 -5.18 -9.35 -26.27
C VAL A 404 -4.33 -10.26 -27.13
N PHE A 405 -4.60 -11.56 -27.05
CA PHE A 405 -4.00 -12.57 -27.89
C PHE A 405 -4.88 -12.75 -29.12
N MET A 406 -4.32 -12.59 -30.29
CA MET A 406 -5.06 -12.77 -31.53
C MET A 406 -4.72 -14.13 -32.19
N ASP A 407 -5.69 -14.72 -32.92
CA ASP A 407 -5.52 -16.00 -33.61
C ASP A 407 -4.44 -15.96 -34.69
N ALA A 408 -3.93 -17.13 -35.03
CA ALA A 408 -2.77 -17.56 -35.83
C ALA A 408 -2.06 -16.63 -36.83
N ASN A 409 -2.63 -15.45 -37.18
CA ASN A 409 -2.01 -14.44 -38.06
C ASN A 409 -2.18 -13.01 -37.58
N ALA A 410 -2.67 -12.79 -36.40
CA ALA A 410 -2.95 -11.46 -35.89
C ALA A 410 -1.96 -11.03 -34.83
N LYS A 411 -1.65 -9.76 -34.83
CA LYS A 411 -0.70 -9.11 -33.93
C LYS A 411 -1.34 -8.85 -32.58
N CYS A 412 -0.59 -9.06 -31.53
CA CYS A 412 -1.03 -8.86 -30.15
C CYS A 412 -1.08 -7.38 -29.76
N ARG A 413 -1.88 -7.01 -28.75
CA ARG A 413 -1.91 -5.65 -28.20
C ARG A 413 -2.24 -5.67 -26.71
N HIS A 414 -2.02 -4.57 -26.02
CA HIS A 414 -2.61 -4.34 -24.71
C HIS A 414 -3.97 -3.66 -24.86
N GLN A 415 -4.97 -4.14 -24.13
CA GLN A 415 -6.25 -3.49 -23.98
C GLN A 415 -6.38 -2.88 -22.60
N TRP A 416 -6.69 -1.60 -22.56
CA TRP A 416 -6.86 -0.82 -21.35
C TRP A 416 -8.33 -0.47 -21.18
N LEU A 417 -8.93 -0.91 -20.09
CA LEU A 417 -10.27 -0.48 -19.68
C LEU A 417 -10.09 0.66 -18.67
N ILE A 418 -10.59 1.85 -19.01
CA ILE A 418 -10.37 3.06 -18.22
C ILE A 418 -11.70 3.72 -17.89
N GLU A 419 -11.99 3.94 -16.62
CA GLU A 419 -13.05 4.82 -16.14
C GLU A 419 -12.46 6.22 -15.93
N PHE A 420 -12.96 7.19 -16.68
CA PHE A 420 -12.54 8.56 -16.54
C PHE A 420 -13.44 9.33 -15.55
N ALA A 421 -12.85 10.16 -14.71
CA ALA A 421 -13.55 11.21 -13.98
C ALA A 421 -13.86 12.37 -14.94
N LYS A 422 -12.93 12.65 -15.89
CA LYS A 422 -13.08 13.57 -17.00
C LYS A 422 -12.46 12.94 -18.25
N GLU A 423 -13.28 12.70 -19.26
CA GLU A 423 -12.82 12.11 -20.52
C GLU A 423 -11.95 13.09 -21.32
N PRO A 424 -10.96 12.60 -22.09
CA PRO A 424 -10.24 13.42 -23.05
C PRO A 424 -11.18 13.79 -24.23
N GLU A 425 -10.91 14.88 -24.91
CA GLU A 425 -11.65 15.28 -26.11
C GLU A 425 -11.50 14.26 -27.26
N ASN A 426 -10.34 13.61 -27.34
CA ASN A 426 -10.02 12.58 -28.33
C ASN A 426 -9.36 11.37 -27.64
N ILE A 427 -10.09 10.26 -27.60
CA ILE A 427 -9.63 9.01 -26.97
C ILE A 427 -8.47 8.35 -27.73
N ASN A 428 -8.44 8.50 -29.07
CA ASN A 428 -7.34 7.94 -29.87
C ASN A 428 -6.05 8.72 -29.65
N GLU A 429 -6.12 10.03 -29.53
CA GLU A 429 -4.98 10.88 -29.18
C GLU A 429 -4.44 10.55 -27.77
N PHE A 430 -5.32 10.33 -26.82
CA PHE A 430 -4.94 9.88 -25.48
C PHE A 430 -4.23 8.51 -25.54
N ALA A 431 -4.74 7.57 -26.34
CA ALA A 431 -4.14 6.25 -26.53
C ALA A 431 -2.73 6.35 -27.15
N ASP A 432 -2.58 7.18 -28.18
CA ASP A 432 -1.29 7.40 -28.86
C ASP A 432 -0.26 8.01 -27.91
N ILE A 433 -0.65 9.01 -27.11
CA ILE A 433 0.21 9.65 -26.12
C ILE A 433 0.63 8.63 -25.05
N LEU A 434 -0.31 7.82 -24.55
CA LEU A 434 -0.02 6.77 -23.57
C LEU A 434 0.95 5.74 -24.14
N ASP A 435 0.71 5.23 -25.34
CA ASP A 435 1.56 4.24 -26.00
C ASP A 435 2.99 4.76 -26.22
N HIS A 436 3.14 5.98 -26.75
CA HIS A 436 4.45 6.60 -26.93
C HIS A 436 5.18 6.83 -25.59
N GLN A 437 4.45 7.24 -24.55
CA GLN A 437 5.07 7.43 -23.24
C GLN A 437 5.52 6.10 -22.62
N LEU A 438 4.74 5.02 -22.78
CA LEU A 438 5.17 3.68 -22.36
C LEU A 438 6.44 3.22 -23.09
N GLN A 439 6.55 3.46 -24.40
CA GLN A 439 7.76 3.20 -25.15
C GLN A 439 8.97 4.01 -24.61
N ALA A 440 8.75 5.29 -24.29
CA ALA A 440 9.82 6.16 -23.82
C ALA A 440 10.37 5.76 -22.43
N ILE A 441 9.56 5.11 -21.57
CA ILE A 441 9.95 4.77 -20.19
C ILE A 441 10.21 3.28 -19.96
N ASN A 442 9.96 2.42 -20.96
CA ASN A 442 10.18 0.99 -20.88
C ASN A 442 10.79 0.47 -22.20
N SER A 443 12.08 0.15 -22.16
CA SER A 443 12.84 -0.30 -23.32
C SER A 443 12.35 -1.64 -23.88
N ASP A 444 11.83 -2.53 -23.04
CA ASP A 444 11.31 -3.82 -23.49
C ASP A 444 9.97 -3.63 -24.21
N TYR A 445 9.11 -2.75 -23.69
CA TYR A 445 7.88 -2.36 -24.38
C TYR A 445 8.20 -1.69 -25.71
N GLU A 446 9.16 -0.73 -25.77
CA GLU A 446 9.62 -0.08 -27.01
C GLU A 446 10.09 -1.12 -28.03
N ALA A 447 10.95 -2.07 -27.61
CA ALA A 447 11.45 -3.12 -28.49
C ALA A 447 10.33 -3.99 -29.08
N LYS A 448 9.26 -4.28 -28.34
CA LYS A 448 8.11 -5.07 -28.82
C LYS A 448 7.18 -4.25 -29.73
N ARG A 449 7.11 -2.93 -29.50
CA ARG A 449 6.35 -1.99 -30.34
C ARG A 449 7.07 -1.66 -31.65
N PHE A 450 8.37 -1.99 -31.79
CA PHE A 450 9.18 -1.64 -32.95
C PHE A 450 8.56 -2.17 -34.26
N HIS A 451 8.17 -1.24 -35.15
CA HIS A 451 7.48 -1.49 -36.42
C HIS A 451 6.20 -2.35 -36.28
N ASP A 452 5.55 -2.37 -35.13
CA ASP A 452 4.35 -3.14 -34.84
C ASP A 452 4.47 -4.65 -35.17
N ILE A 453 5.69 -5.18 -35.06
CA ILE A 453 5.97 -6.57 -35.46
C ILE A 453 5.38 -7.56 -34.46
N THR A 454 5.58 -7.31 -33.18
CA THR A 454 5.14 -8.21 -32.09
C THR A 454 3.90 -7.63 -31.38
N LEU A 455 3.96 -6.36 -31.01
CA LEU A 455 2.93 -5.67 -30.26
C LEU A 455 2.38 -4.48 -31.06
N GLN A 456 1.07 -4.46 -31.28
CA GLN A 456 0.34 -3.35 -31.91
C GLN A 456 0.17 -2.18 -30.93
N PRO A 457 -0.20 -0.96 -31.40
CA PRO A 457 -0.66 0.11 -30.54
C PRO A 457 -1.71 -0.37 -29.54
N LEU A 458 -1.62 0.15 -28.31
CA LEU A 458 -2.60 -0.20 -27.29
C LEU A 458 -4.01 0.27 -27.67
N GLU A 459 -5.00 -0.41 -27.14
CA GLU A 459 -6.42 -0.08 -27.34
C GLU A 459 -7.03 0.39 -26.01
N ILE A 460 -7.78 1.49 -26.04
CA ILE A 460 -8.53 1.96 -24.88
C ILE A 460 -10.02 1.67 -25.07
N VAL A 461 -10.60 1.02 -24.08
CA VAL A 461 -12.04 0.88 -23.89
C VAL A 461 -12.45 1.79 -22.76
N VAL A 462 -13.38 2.71 -23.02
CA VAL A 462 -13.90 3.60 -21.99
C VAL A 462 -14.95 2.85 -21.19
N ALA A 463 -14.70 2.71 -19.88
CA ALA A 463 -15.65 2.12 -18.96
C ALA A 463 -16.75 3.13 -18.62
N ARG A 464 -17.99 2.65 -18.48
CA ARG A 464 -19.08 3.49 -17.98
C ARG A 464 -18.80 3.93 -16.53
N LYS A 465 -19.35 5.07 -16.16
CA LYS A 465 -19.21 5.60 -14.79
C LYS A 465 -19.73 4.59 -13.75
N GLY A 466 -18.88 4.24 -12.78
CA GLY A 466 -19.19 3.29 -11.70
C GLY A 466 -19.05 1.81 -12.06
N GLN A 467 -18.58 1.47 -13.25
CA GLN A 467 -18.47 0.07 -13.71
C GLN A 467 -17.50 -0.74 -12.85
N PHE A 468 -16.39 -0.18 -12.44
CA PHE A 468 -15.45 -0.80 -11.52
C PHE A 468 -16.04 -1.00 -10.10
N ASP A 469 -16.82 -0.03 -9.64
CA ASP A 469 -17.50 -0.13 -8.35
C ASP A 469 -18.57 -1.23 -8.37
N ASP A 470 -19.30 -1.38 -9.49
CA ASP A 470 -20.29 -2.44 -9.67
C ASP A 470 -19.64 -3.83 -9.67
N TRP A 471 -18.48 -3.98 -10.32
CA TRP A 471 -17.72 -5.22 -10.28
C TRP A 471 -17.23 -5.52 -8.85
N LEU A 472 -16.68 -4.54 -8.13
CA LEU A 472 -16.28 -4.72 -6.73
C LEU A 472 -17.49 -5.09 -5.85
N ARG A 473 -18.67 -4.50 -6.10
CA ARG A 473 -19.91 -4.83 -5.39
C ARG A 473 -20.35 -6.26 -5.66
N SER A 474 -20.28 -6.71 -6.91
CA SER A 474 -20.63 -8.10 -7.30
C SER A 474 -19.73 -9.14 -6.63
N LYS A 475 -18.48 -8.75 -6.31
CA LYS A 475 -17.51 -9.59 -5.60
C LYS A 475 -17.60 -9.47 -4.07
N GLY A 476 -18.55 -8.66 -3.54
CA GLY A 476 -18.63 -8.37 -2.11
C GLY A 476 -17.42 -7.59 -1.57
N LYS A 477 -16.75 -6.84 -2.44
CA LYS A 477 -15.47 -6.19 -2.18
C LYS A 477 -15.54 -4.65 -2.19
N LEU A 478 -16.71 -4.07 -2.40
CA LEU A 478 -16.87 -2.62 -2.36
C LEU A 478 -16.70 -2.10 -0.93
N GLY A 479 -15.89 -1.09 -0.78
CA GLY A 479 -15.70 -0.42 0.50
C GLY A 479 -14.65 -1.00 1.44
N GLY A 480 -13.88 -2.04 1.02
CA GLY A 480 -12.70 -2.57 1.72
C GLY A 480 -11.38 -2.12 1.08
N GLN A 481 -10.25 -2.62 1.57
CA GLN A 481 -8.93 -2.41 0.94
C GLN A 481 -8.77 -3.19 -0.38
N HIS A 482 -9.87 -3.41 -1.09
CA HIS A 482 -9.84 -4.19 -2.31
C HIS A 482 -9.30 -3.35 -3.46
N LYS A 483 -8.26 -3.86 -4.10
CA LYS A 483 -7.61 -3.22 -5.25
C LYS A 483 -8.01 -3.96 -6.51
N ILE A 484 -8.33 -3.20 -7.55
CA ILE A 484 -8.48 -3.73 -8.88
C ILE A 484 -7.07 -4.07 -9.39
N PRO A 485 -6.85 -5.28 -9.95
CA PRO A 485 -5.61 -5.61 -10.62
C PRO A 485 -5.34 -4.62 -11.76
N ARG A 486 -4.29 -3.80 -11.61
CA ARG A 486 -3.93 -2.77 -12.60
C ARG A 486 -3.46 -3.37 -13.91
N LEU A 487 -2.62 -4.38 -13.81
CA LEU A 487 -2.07 -5.12 -14.93
C LEU A 487 -2.22 -6.62 -14.68
N SER A 488 -2.54 -7.37 -15.71
CA SER A 488 -2.69 -8.83 -15.62
C SER A 488 -2.22 -9.50 -16.90
N ASN A 489 -1.51 -10.62 -16.79
CA ASN A 489 -1.16 -11.47 -17.93
C ASN A 489 -2.33 -12.27 -18.50
N ASN A 490 -3.49 -12.25 -17.84
CA ASN A 490 -4.71 -12.90 -18.32
C ASN A 490 -5.88 -11.90 -18.37
N ARG A 491 -6.90 -12.26 -19.14
CA ARG A 491 -8.03 -11.36 -19.42
C ARG A 491 -9.22 -11.48 -18.45
N LYS A 492 -9.15 -12.39 -17.47
CA LYS A 492 -10.30 -12.69 -16.61
C LYS A 492 -10.90 -11.44 -15.95
N THR A 493 -10.06 -10.63 -15.32
CA THR A 493 -10.54 -9.43 -14.59
C THR A 493 -11.12 -8.37 -15.53
N ILE A 494 -10.41 -8.05 -16.63
CA ILE A 494 -10.89 -7.04 -17.57
C ILE A 494 -12.19 -7.46 -18.23
N GLU A 495 -12.34 -8.73 -18.61
CA GLU A 495 -13.56 -9.27 -19.21
C GLU A 495 -14.73 -9.28 -18.22
N GLU A 496 -14.50 -9.69 -16.97
CA GLU A 496 -15.53 -9.62 -15.92
C GLU A 496 -16.04 -8.19 -15.70
N ILE A 497 -15.14 -7.20 -15.70
CA ILE A 497 -15.54 -5.80 -15.54
C ILE A 497 -16.29 -5.30 -16.79
N MET A 498 -15.85 -5.67 -17.99
CA MET A 498 -16.51 -5.27 -19.25
C MET A 498 -17.92 -5.84 -19.39
N MET A 499 -18.25 -6.95 -18.71
CA MET A 499 -19.58 -7.58 -18.71
C MET A 499 -20.55 -6.92 -17.71
N MET A 500 -20.10 -5.99 -16.87
CA MET A 500 -20.94 -5.24 -15.93
C MET A 500 -21.64 -4.06 -16.61
#